data_cf24e00232c9ab9cbd4a0c82e9a4c3ca
#
_entry.id   cf24e00232c9ab9cbd4a0c82e9a4c3ca
#
_cell.length_a   1.000
_cell.length_b   1.000
_cell.length_c   1.000
_cell.angle_alpha   90.00
_cell.angle_beta   90.00
_cell.angle_gamma   90.00
#
_symmetry.space_group_name_H-M   'P 1'
#
loop_
_entity.id
_entity.type
_entity.pdbx_description
1 polymer ?
#
loop_
_entity_poly.entity_id
_entity_poly.type
_entity_poly.pdbx_seq_one_letter_code
_entity_poly.pdbx_strand_id
1 'polypeptide(L)'
;MTKLIEFKHVQKKYDGKYVIDDLNLAIKKGEIFVLVGPSGSGKTTTLKMINGLSKPSAGDIYFKGKSLNEYNLQKMRWNMGCVLQQIALFPTMTVKQNIEVIPEMLGWEKQKRADRVDELLQKVGLSPDIYRDRMPRELSGGEQQRIGIIRAIAASPDVILMDEPFSALDPISRNSLQELVLSLHEELGTTIVFVTHNMEEAIKLGDRIAFMKDGEIIQCDTPEQLLMNPKNDYVRHFFDEPKQTKEWRVEDLVVNGYFLNEIPENARQQVCFDTPMKEVYSLLSVYPSIVIVEKQRSIGSLTSKEIFAFLSREEEGNENI
;
A
#
# COMPACT_ATOMS: atom_id res chain seq x y z
N MET A 1 -22.29 -4.03 -11.72
CA MET A 1 -21.24 -4.70 -10.92
C MET A 1 -21.81 -5.16 -9.60
N THR A 2 -21.47 -6.36 -9.15
CA THR A 2 -22.01 -6.97 -7.92
C THR A 2 -21.32 -6.39 -6.68
N LYS A 3 -22.11 -6.03 -5.66
CA LYS A 3 -21.58 -5.62 -4.35
C LYS A 3 -20.92 -6.82 -3.67
N LEU A 4 -19.66 -6.64 -3.22
CA LEU A 4 -18.95 -7.65 -2.45
C LEU A 4 -19.13 -7.43 -0.95
N ILE A 5 -19.01 -6.16 -0.53
CA ILE A 5 -19.15 -5.74 0.87
C ILE A 5 -20.18 -4.60 0.92
N GLU A 6 -21.06 -4.62 1.90
CA GLU A 6 -22.07 -3.57 2.10
C GLU A 6 -22.23 -3.26 3.59
N PHE A 7 -22.14 -1.99 3.94
CA PHE A 7 -22.47 -1.45 5.27
C PHE A 7 -23.81 -0.77 5.20
N LYS A 8 -24.71 -1.08 6.15
CA LYS A 8 -26.04 -0.47 6.25
C LYS A 8 -26.25 0.09 7.65
N HIS A 9 -26.32 1.41 7.74
CA HIS A 9 -26.54 2.16 8.97
C HIS A 9 -25.61 1.72 10.11
N VAL A 10 -24.33 1.47 9.76
CA VAL A 10 -23.38 0.92 10.71
C VAL A 10 -22.85 1.99 11.63
N GLN A 11 -22.93 1.70 12.93
CA GLN A 11 -22.39 2.54 14.00
C GLN A 11 -21.31 1.78 14.78
N LYS A 12 -20.30 2.50 15.24
CA LYS A 12 -19.29 1.97 16.16
C LYS A 12 -18.99 2.96 17.27
N LYS A 13 -19.13 2.48 18.51
CA LYS A 13 -18.78 3.21 19.73
C LYS A 13 -17.62 2.54 20.46
N TYR A 14 -16.78 3.36 21.07
CA TYR A 14 -15.82 2.96 22.09
C TYR A 14 -16.00 3.91 23.27
N ASP A 15 -16.16 3.36 24.47
CA ASP A 15 -16.35 4.12 25.72
C ASP A 15 -17.45 5.20 25.62
N GLY A 16 -18.55 4.85 24.94
CA GLY A 16 -19.70 5.72 24.75
C GLY A 16 -19.56 6.78 23.65
N LYS A 17 -18.37 6.95 23.05
CA LYS A 17 -18.15 7.90 21.95
C LYS A 17 -18.27 7.21 20.61
N TYR A 18 -18.93 7.87 19.66
CA TYR A 18 -18.99 7.40 18.27
C TYR A 18 -17.63 7.59 17.59
N VAL A 19 -17.11 6.52 17.01
CA VAL A 19 -15.98 6.52 16.09
C VAL A 19 -16.48 6.39 14.66
N ILE A 20 -17.64 5.78 14.47
CA ILE A 20 -18.39 5.71 13.22
C ILE A 20 -19.86 5.93 13.56
N ASP A 21 -20.48 6.83 12.83
CA ASP A 21 -21.89 7.15 12.98
C ASP A 21 -22.59 7.09 11.60
N ASP A 22 -23.59 6.21 11.50
CA ASP A 22 -24.41 5.96 10.30
C ASP A 22 -23.63 5.68 9.00
N LEU A 23 -22.62 4.80 9.05
CA LEU A 23 -21.86 4.45 7.86
C LEU A 23 -22.70 3.62 6.89
N ASN A 24 -22.91 4.17 5.70
CA ASN A 24 -23.53 3.51 4.54
C ASN A 24 -22.51 3.44 3.39
N LEU A 25 -22.06 2.23 3.04
CA LEU A 25 -21.00 2.02 2.07
C LEU A 25 -21.21 0.73 1.29
N ALA A 26 -20.94 0.75 -0.02
CA ALA A 26 -20.91 -0.45 -0.83
C ALA A 26 -19.60 -0.53 -1.62
N ILE A 27 -18.90 -1.66 -1.49
CA ILE A 27 -17.67 -1.99 -2.22
C ILE A 27 -18.01 -3.04 -3.26
N LYS A 28 -17.61 -2.80 -4.51
CA LYS A 28 -17.90 -3.67 -5.65
C LYS A 28 -16.85 -4.78 -5.75
N LYS A 29 -17.25 -5.91 -6.33
CA LYS A 29 -16.30 -6.99 -6.61
C LYS A 29 -15.32 -6.55 -7.71
N GLY A 30 -14.03 -6.80 -7.49
CA GLY A 30 -12.96 -6.54 -8.46
C GLY A 30 -12.52 -5.08 -8.54
N GLU A 31 -12.91 -4.19 -7.59
CA GLU A 31 -12.39 -2.83 -7.53
C GLU A 31 -11.27 -2.69 -6.48
N ILE A 32 -10.38 -1.75 -6.70
CA ILE A 32 -9.53 -1.19 -5.65
C ILE A 32 -10.29 -0.04 -5.01
N PHE A 33 -10.79 -0.27 -3.81
CA PHE A 33 -11.55 0.71 -3.03
C PHE A 33 -10.67 1.32 -1.94
N VAL A 34 -10.54 2.64 -1.94
CA VAL A 34 -9.67 3.34 -1.00
C VAL A 34 -10.48 4.10 0.05
N LEU A 35 -10.14 3.90 1.32
CA LEU A 35 -10.59 4.74 2.44
C LEU A 35 -9.46 5.72 2.78
N VAL A 36 -9.70 7.01 2.59
CA VAL A 36 -8.71 8.07 2.86
C VAL A 36 -9.28 9.11 3.82
N GLY A 37 -8.43 9.83 4.54
CA GLY A 37 -8.82 10.89 5.46
C GLY A 37 -7.84 11.05 6.63
N PRO A 38 -8.05 12.04 7.51
CA PRO A 38 -7.16 12.31 8.64
C PRO A 38 -7.09 11.15 9.64
N SER A 39 -6.08 11.16 10.50
CA SER A 39 -5.97 10.22 11.61
C SER A 39 -7.21 10.32 12.52
N GLY A 40 -7.68 9.18 13.02
CA GLY A 40 -8.87 9.13 13.88
C GLY A 40 -10.22 9.19 13.14
N SER A 41 -10.27 9.32 11.79
CA SER A 41 -11.53 9.39 11.05
C SER A 41 -12.33 8.08 10.98
N GLY A 42 -11.81 6.97 11.50
CA GLY A 42 -12.51 5.68 11.53
C GLY A 42 -12.10 4.66 10.46
N LYS A 43 -11.14 4.97 9.58
CA LYS A 43 -10.71 4.10 8.47
C LYS A 43 -10.30 2.68 8.90
N THR A 44 -9.31 2.57 9.79
CA THR A 44 -8.84 1.28 10.33
C THR A 44 -9.95 0.54 11.08
N THR A 45 -10.85 1.27 11.78
CA THR A 45 -12.02 0.67 12.43
C THR A 45 -12.97 0.07 11.40
N THR A 46 -13.24 0.80 10.30
CA THR A 46 -14.05 0.30 9.17
C THR A 46 -13.43 -0.94 8.56
N LEU A 47 -12.12 -0.93 8.31
CA LEU A 47 -11.39 -2.10 7.80
C LEU A 47 -11.51 -3.31 8.74
N LYS A 48 -11.34 -3.10 10.06
CA LYS A 48 -11.46 -4.16 11.08
C LYS A 48 -12.89 -4.68 11.23
N MET A 49 -13.89 -3.94 10.83
CA MET A 49 -15.27 -4.43 10.81
C MET A 49 -15.54 -5.34 9.62
N ILE A 50 -14.89 -5.14 8.46
CA ILE A 50 -15.04 -6.02 7.28
C ILE A 50 -14.64 -7.47 7.60
N ASN A 51 -13.53 -7.67 8.31
CA ASN A 51 -13.07 -9.03 8.68
C ASN A 51 -13.64 -9.52 10.02
N GLY A 52 -14.57 -8.77 10.62
CA GLY A 52 -15.22 -9.12 11.88
C GLY A 52 -14.29 -9.11 13.10
N LEU A 53 -13.10 -8.47 13.02
CA LEU A 53 -12.23 -8.25 14.20
C LEU A 53 -12.84 -7.19 15.14
N SER A 54 -13.58 -6.25 14.60
CA SER A 54 -14.39 -5.30 15.36
C SER A 54 -15.86 -5.51 15.01
N LYS A 55 -16.73 -5.71 16.01
CA LYS A 55 -18.17 -5.80 15.76
C LYS A 55 -18.78 -4.39 15.71
N PRO A 56 -19.74 -4.11 14.82
CA PRO A 56 -20.52 -2.88 14.88
C PRO A 56 -21.31 -2.78 16.19
N SER A 57 -21.57 -1.56 16.65
CA SER A 57 -22.44 -1.30 17.81
C SER A 57 -23.91 -1.28 17.40
N ALA A 58 -24.21 -0.90 16.14
CA ALA A 58 -25.52 -0.98 15.50
C ALA A 58 -25.34 -1.09 13.98
N GLY A 59 -26.43 -1.44 13.28
CA GLY A 59 -26.42 -1.66 11.84
C GLY A 59 -25.83 -3.01 11.42
N ASP A 60 -25.81 -3.27 10.13
CA ASP A 60 -25.42 -4.56 9.55
C ASP A 60 -24.33 -4.42 8.50
N ILE A 61 -23.45 -5.42 8.47
CA ILE A 61 -22.41 -5.56 7.44
C ILE A 61 -22.66 -6.85 6.68
N TYR A 62 -22.65 -6.76 5.36
CA TYR A 62 -22.85 -7.89 4.46
C TYR A 62 -21.57 -8.17 3.68
N PHE A 63 -21.22 -9.44 3.56
CA PHE A 63 -20.18 -9.94 2.69
C PHE A 63 -20.79 -10.96 1.71
N LYS A 64 -20.62 -10.75 0.40
CA LYS A 64 -21.27 -11.56 -0.64
C LYS A 64 -22.79 -11.69 -0.46
N GLY A 65 -23.45 -10.62 -0.04
CA GLY A 65 -24.90 -10.58 0.18
C GLY A 65 -25.42 -11.25 1.44
N LYS A 66 -24.54 -11.85 2.26
CA LYS A 66 -24.87 -12.52 3.52
C LYS A 66 -24.37 -11.69 4.70
N SER A 67 -25.17 -11.54 5.77
CA SER A 67 -24.77 -10.80 6.98
C SER A 67 -23.55 -11.46 7.65
N LEU A 68 -22.61 -10.64 8.15
CA LEU A 68 -21.43 -11.15 8.89
C LEU A 68 -21.84 -11.98 10.12
N ASN A 69 -22.99 -11.69 10.71
CA ASN A 69 -23.52 -12.43 11.87
C ASN A 69 -23.88 -13.90 11.54
N GLU A 70 -24.08 -14.22 10.26
CA GLU A 70 -24.41 -15.57 9.78
C GLU A 70 -23.19 -16.38 9.35
N TYR A 71 -21.99 -15.77 9.35
CA TYR A 71 -20.76 -16.46 8.99
C TYR A 71 -20.10 -17.13 10.19
N ASN A 72 -19.44 -18.26 9.94
CA ASN A 72 -18.32 -18.67 10.78
C ASN A 72 -17.14 -17.73 10.43
N LEU A 73 -16.89 -16.73 11.30
CA LEU A 73 -15.90 -15.68 11.05
C LEU A 73 -14.48 -16.22 10.82
N GLN A 74 -14.12 -17.35 11.43
CA GLN A 74 -12.81 -17.98 11.20
C GLN A 74 -12.68 -18.47 9.76
N LYS A 75 -13.66 -19.21 9.26
CA LYS A 75 -13.67 -19.70 7.87
C LYS A 75 -13.78 -18.56 6.87
N MET A 76 -14.53 -17.51 7.20
CA MET A 76 -14.66 -16.32 6.35
C MET A 76 -13.30 -15.61 6.20
N ARG A 77 -12.55 -15.45 7.28
CA ARG A 77 -11.21 -14.82 7.27
C ARG A 77 -10.19 -15.58 6.42
N TRP A 78 -10.32 -16.89 6.24
CA TRP A 78 -9.45 -17.65 5.33
C TRP A 78 -9.63 -17.26 3.86
N ASN A 79 -10.77 -16.62 3.51
CA ASN A 79 -11.03 -16.07 2.19
C ASN A 79 -10.75 -14.56 2.10
N MET A 80 -10.05 -13.99 3.08
CA MET A 80 -9.67 -12.60 3.12
C MET A 80 -8.16 -12.48 3.34
N GLY A 81 -7.46 -11.80 2.43
CA GLY A 81 -6.06 -11.43 2.64
C GLY A 81 -5.97 -10.22 3.56
N CYS A 82 -4.92 -10.14 4.37
CA CYS A 82 -4.66 -8.97 5.21
C CYS A 82 -3.20 -8.56 5.12
N VAL A 83 -2.98 -7.28 4.82
CA VAL A 83 -1.68 -6.61 4.89
C VAL A 83 -1.80 -5.50 5.93
N LEU A 84 -0.98 -5.55 6.95
CA LEU A 84 -1.00 -4.60 8.07
C LEU A 84 0.12 -3.58 7.94
N GLN A 85 -0.05 -2.41 8.55
CA GLN A 85 0.93 -1.34 8.61
C GLN A 85 2.28 -1.83 9.16
N GLN A 86 2.27 -2.57 10.26
CA GLN A 86 3.47 -3.28 10.71
C GLN A 86 3.57 -4.62 9.98
N ILE A 87 4.76 -4.93 9.49
CA ILE A 87 5.04 -6.19 8.79
C ILE A 87 4.83 -7.35 9.77
N ALA A 88 3.67 -7.98 9.68
CA ALA A 88 3.25 -9.03 10.61
C ALA A 88 3.60 -10.44 10.11
N LEU A 89 4.84 -10.65 9.62
CA LEU A 89 5.32 -12.01 9.34
C LEU A 89 5.50 -12.79 10.64
N PHE A 90 5.22 -14.07 10.63
CA PHE A 90 5.50 -14.95 11.76
C PHE A 90 7.02 -15.10 11.90
N PRO A 91 7.64 -14.56 12.96
CA PRO A 91 9.10 -14.47 13.06
C PRO A 91 9.79 -15.82 13.24
N THR A 92 9.04 -16.84 13.65
CA THR A 92 9.50 -18.22 13.86
C THR A 92 9.28 -19.14 12.67
N MET A 93 8.72 -18.61 11.58
CA MET A 93 8.44 -19.34 10.35
C MET A 93 9.31 -18.84 9.21
N THR A 94 9.74 -19.73 8.32
CA THR A 94 10.42 -19.35 7.08
C THR A 94 9.49 -18.59 6.15
N VAL A 95 10.03 -17.98 5.10
CA VAL A 95 9.26 -17.31 4.03
C VAL A 95 8.22 -18.29 3.45
N LYS A 96 8.65 -19.50 3.09
CA LYS A 96 7.76 -20.55 2.58
C LYS A 96 6.61 -20.82 3.57
N GLN A 97 6.93 -21.06 4.83
CA GLN A 97 5.92 -21.35 5.86
C GLN A 97 4.95 -20.18 6.05
N ASN A 98 5.44 -18.93 6.04
CA ASN A 98 4.59 -17.74 6.09
C ASN A 98 3.57 -17.70 4.95
N ILE A 99 3.99 -17.99 3.72
CA ILE A 99 3.12 -17.97 2.53
C ILE A 99 2.13 -19.15 2.57
N GLU A 100 2.54 -20.32 3.06
CA GLU A 100 1.72 -21.53 3.09
C GLU A 100 0.64 -21.55 4.17
N VAL A 101 0.67 -20.66 5.19
CA VAL A 101 -0.24 -20.70 6.37
C VAL A 101 -1.71 -20.87 5.99
N ILE A 102 -2.25 -20.00 5.14
CA ILE A 102 -3.67 -20.06 4.76
C ILE A 102 -3.96 -21.22 3.78
N PRO A 103 -3.17 -21.44 2.70
CA PRO A 103 -3.30 -22.64 1.89
C PRO A 103 -3.32 -23.94 2.68
N GLU A 104 -2.48 -24.06 3.73
CA GLU A 104 -2.46 -25.24 4.60
C GLU A 104 -3.73 -25.37 5.44
N MET A 105 -4.21 -24.28 6.05
CA MET A 105 -5.47 -24.26 6.79
C MET A 105 -6.68 -24.62 5.91
N LEU A 106 -6.60 -24.31 4.60
CA LEU A 106 -7.60 -24.68 3.60
C LEU A 106 -7.43 -26.13 3.09
N GLY A 107 -6.44 -26.89 3.59
CA GLY A 107 -6.21 -28.29 3.23
C GLY A 107 -5.58 -28.49 1.85
N TRP A 108 -4.86 -27.50 1.31
CA TRP A 108 -4.17 -27.69 0.02
C TRP A 108 -3.07 -28.75 0.14
N GLU A 109 -2.93 -29.56 -0.89
CA GLU A 109 -1.87 -30.56 -0.99
C GLU A 109 -0.48 -29.92 -0.93
N LYS A 110 0.49 -30.63 -0.34
CA LYS A 110 1.85 -30.12 -0.11
C LYS A 110 2.53 -29.63 -1.39
N GLN A 111 2.39 -30.40 -2.49
CA GLN A 111 2.99 -30.01 -3.78
C GLN A 111 2.37 -28.72 -4.31
N LYS A 112 1.03 -28.60 -4.31
CA LYS A 112 0.33 -27.39 -4.74
C LYS A 112 0.73 -26.17 -3.92
N ARG A 113 0.97 -26.31 -2.61
CA ARG A 113 1.46 -25.22 -1.76
C ARG A 113 2.87 -24.80 -2.17
N ALA A 114 3.77 -25.78 -2.38
CA ALA A 114 5.15 -25.51 -2.78
C ALA A 114 5.21 -24.78 -4.13
N ASP A 115 4.47 -25.26 -5.13
CA ASP A 115 4.39 -24.63 -6.46
C ASP A 115 3.86 -23.19 -6.36
N ARG A 116 2.85 -22.97 -5.51
CA ARG A 116 2.29 -21.63 -5.27
C ARG A 116 3.28 -20.68 -4.59
N VAL A 117 4.08 -21.18 -3.65
CA VAL A 117 5.15 -20.38 -3.03
C VAL A 117 6.15 -19.93 -4.07
N ASP A 118 6.62 -20.84 -4.93
CA ASP A 118 7.62 -20.52 -5.95
C ASP A 118 7.08 -19.55 -6.98
N GLU A 119 5.84 -19.74 -7.45
CA GLU A 119 5.13 -18.81 -8.34
C GLU A 119 5.09 -17.40 -7.75
N LEU A 120 4.65 -17.28 -6.50
CA LEU A 120 4.47 -15.98 -5.84
C LEU A 120 5.80 -15.28 -5.55
N LEU A 121 6.84 -16.02 -5.15
CA LEU A 121 8.18 -15.47 -4.98
C LEU A 121 8.72 -14.89 -6.28
N GLN A 122 8.57 -15.62 -7.40
CA GLN A 122 8.99 -15.13 -8.71
C GLN A 122 8.25 -13.83 -9.10
N LYS A 123 6.94 -13.76 -8.86
CA LYS A 123 6.12 -12.56 -9.15
C LYS A 123 6.61 -11.31 -8.43
N VAL A 124 7.16 -11.45 -7.23
CA VAL A 124 7.70 -10.30 -6.48
C VAL A 124 9.21 -10.09 -6.69
N GLY A 125 9.81 -10.78 -7.67
CA GLY A 125 11.23 -10.64 -8.01
C GLY A 125 12.18 -11.27 -6.99
N LEU A 126 11.71 -12.24 -6.20
CA LEU A 126 12.50 -12.97 -5.22
C LEU A 126 12.74 -14.41 -5.71
N SER A 127 14.01 -14.81 -5.91
CA SER A 127 14.33 -16.17 -6.34
C SER A 127 13.91 -17.20 -5.29
N PRO A 128 13.05 -18.19 -5.64
CA PRO A 128 12.61 -19.21 -4.69
C PRO A 128 13.76 -19.95 -4.02
N ASP A 129 14.82 -20.30 -4.79
CA ASP A 129 15.96 -21.06 -4.27
C ASP A 129 16.76 -20.30 -3.22
N ILE A 130 16.69 -18.96 -3.23
CA ILE A 130 17.39 -18.10 -2.28
C ILE A 130 16.51 -17.76 -1.06
N TYR A 131 15.21 -17.52 -1.30
CA TYR A 131 14.36 -16.88 -0.31
C TYR A 131 13.43 -17.82 0.45
N ARG A 132 13.02 -18.99 -0.11
CA ARG A 132 12.00 -19.84 0.49
C ARG A 132 12.30 -20.27 1.93
N ASP A 133 13.56 -20.53 2.24
CA ASP A 133 13.98 -21.07 3.55
C ASP A 133 14.53 -19.98 4.49
N ARG A 134 14.60 -18.72 4.05
CA ARG A 134 15.01 -17.59 4.90
C ARG A 134 13.97 -17.31 5.99
N MET A 135 14.48 -16.81 7.11
CA MET A 135 13.65 -16.30 8.20
C MET A 135 13.36 -14.80 7.97
N PRO A 136 12.25 -14.25 8.49
CA PRO A 136 11.94 -12.82 8.35
C PRO A 136 13.08 -11.87 8.76
N ARG A 137 13.83 -12.20 9.79
CA ARG A 137 14.98 -11.40 10.27
C ARG A 137 16.15 -11.29 9.28
N GLU A 138 16.17 -12.15 8.26
CA GLU A 138 17.22 -12.19 7.23
C GLU A 138 16.83 -11.39 5.98
N LEU A 139 15.67 -10.71 6.04
CA LEU A 139 15.09 -9.94 4.95
C LEU A 139 15.16 -8.45 5.27
N SER A 140 15.37 -7.63 4.24
CA SER A 140 15.14 -6.18 4.32
C SER A 140 13.66 -5.85 4.57
N GLY A 141 13.36 -4.62 5.03
CA GLY A 141 11.97 -4.19 5.25
C GLY A 141 11.11 -4.30 3.99
N GLY A 142 11.64 -3.89 2.82
CA GLY A 142 10.94 -4.01 1.54
C GLY A 142 10.69 -5.46 1.12
N GLU A 143 11.65 -6.38 1.32
CA GLU A 143 11.45 -7.81 1.06
C GLU A 143 10.40 -8.40 1.99
N GLN A 144 10.43 -8.07 3.29
CA GLN A 144 9.40 -8.50 4.23
C GLN A 144 8.00 -8.03 3.81
N GLN A 145 7.88 -6.79 3.31
CA GLN A 145 6.61 -6.24 2.84
C GLN A 145 6.11 -7.00 1.61
N ARG A 146 6.99 -7.28 0.63
CA ARG A 146 6.65 -8.11 -0.53
C ARG A 146 6.15 -9.49 -0.09
N ILE A 147 6.83 -10.15 0.85
CA ILE A 147 6.38 -11.44 1.41
C ILE A 147 5.02 -11.30 2.11
N GLY A 148 4.78 -10.21 2.85
CA GLY A 148 3.49 -9.92 3.48
C GLY A 148 2.34 -9.84 2.48
N ILE A 149 2.56 -9.19 1.33
CA ILE A 149 1.59 -9.08 0.24
C ILE A 149 1.32 -10.46 -0.38
N ILE A 150 2.36 -11.19 -0.77
CA ILE A 150 2.15 -12.51 -1.41
C ILE A 150 1.55 -13.54 -0.44
N ARG A 151 1.82 -13.46 0.84
CA ARG A 151 1.12 -14.23 1.87
C ARG A 151 -0.38 -13.93 1.87
N ALA A 152 -0.75 -12.65 1.76
CA ALA A 152 -2.16 -12.25 1.75
C ALA A 152 -2.93 -12.78 0.53
N ILE A 153 -2.26 -12.97 -0.63
CA ILE A 153 -2.89 -13.47 -1.87
C ILE A 153 -2.69 -14.99 -2.09
N ALA A 154 -1.91 -15.66 -1.24
CA ALA A 154 -1.50 -17.05 -1.47
C ALA A 154 -2.66 -18.02 -1.71
N ALA A 155 -3.74 -17.85 -0.97
CA ALA A 155 -4.94 -18.67 -1.07
C ALA A 155 -5.98 -18.17 -2.09
N SER A 156 -5.64 -17.16 -2.91
CA SER A 156 -6.56 -16.50 -3.86
C SER A 156 -7.85 -16.00 -3.17
N PRO A 157 -7.73 -15.06 -2.23
CA PRO A 157 -8.87 -14.57 -1.45
C PRO A 157 -9.84 -13.77 -2.30
N ASP A 158 -11.10 -13.63 -1.84
CA ASP A 158 -12.11 -12.79 -2.48
C ASP A 158 -11.83 -11.28 -2.34
N VAL A 159 -11.15 -10.91 -1.24
CA VAL A 159 -10.80 -9.53 -0.89
C VAL A 159 -9.47 -9.48 -0.13
N ILE A 160 -8.69 -8.45 -0.41
CA ILE A 160 -7.47 -8.12 0.34
C ILE A 160 -7.72 -6.81 1.09
N LEU A 161 -7.50 -6.83 2.39
CA LEU A 161 -7.60 -5.68 3.28
C LEU A 161 -6.20 -5.16 3.57
N MET A 162 -5.92 -3.89 3.24
CA MET A 162 -4.62 -3.27 3.43
C MET A 162 -4.74 -2.04 4.33
N ASP A 163 -4.07 -2.07 5.47
CA ASP A 163 -4.04 -0.96 6.45
C ASP A 163 -2.69 -0.26 6.38
N GLU A 164 -2.62 0.88 5.71
CA GLU A 164 -1.42 1.71 5.50
C GLU A 164 -0.16 0.92 5.06
N PRO A 165 -0.24 0.06 4.04
CA PRO A 165 0.82 -0.91 3.73
C PRO A 165 2.13 -0.27 3.26
N PHE A 166 2.14 1.02 2.93
CA PHE A 166 3.31 1.71 2.37
C PHE A 166 3.89 2.78 3.30
N SER A 167 3.30 3.02 4.48
CA SER A 167 3.64 4.14 5.37
C SER A 167 5.09 4.10 5.90
N ALA A 168 5.65 2.90 6.09
CA ALA A 168 7.00 2.71 6.61
C ALA A 168 8.08 2.55 5.53
N LEU A 169 7.75 2.85 4.27
CA LEU A 169 8.65 2.63 3.13
C LEU A 169 9.22 3.95 2.60
N ASP A 170 10.46 3.88 2.20
CA ASP A 170 11.08 4.92 1.39
C ASP A 170 10.37 5.13 0.04
N PRO A 171 10.52 6.29 -0.62
CA PRO A 171 9.80 6.60 -1.84
C PRO A 171 10.00 5.61 -2.99
N ILE A 172 11.21 5.05 -3.13
CA ILE A 172 11.55 4.11 -4.22
C ILE A 172 10.86 2.76 -3.98
N SER A 173 11.03 2.22 -2.77
CA SER A 173 10.40 0.97 -2.35
C SER A 173 8.87 1.08 -2.39
N ARG A 174 8.33 2.24 -1.98
CA ARG A 174 6.89 2.54 -2.04
C ARG A 174 6.36 2.48 -3.46
N ASN A 175 6.99 3.17 -4.42
CA ASN A 175 6.58 3.14 -5.82
C ASN A 175 6.63 1.71 -6.39
N SER A 176 7.73 0.99 -6.19
CA SER A 176 7.88 -0.39 -6.66
C SER A 176 6.79 -1.31 -6.09
N LEU A 177 6.42 -1.12 -4.83
CA LEU A 177 5.39 -1.94 -4.19
C LEU A 177 3.98 -1.59 -4.64
N GLN A 178 3.70 -0.31 -4.93
CA GLN A 178 2.43 0.14 -5.52
C GLN A 178 2.22 -0.46 -6.91
N GLU A 179 3.25 -0.42 -7.78
CA GLU A 179 3.20 -1.06 -9.10
C GLU A 179 2.96 -2.59 -8.98
N LEU A 180 3.62 -3.24 -8.03
CA LEU A 180 3.39 -4.65 -7.74
C LEU A 180 1.93 -4.92 -7.35
N VAL A 181 1.34 -4.12 -6.47
CA VAL A 181 -0.07 -4.27 -6.04
C VAL A 181 -1.02 -4.11 -7.23
N LEU A 182 -0.80 -3.10 -8.10
CA LEU A 182 -1.57 -2.89 -9.32
C LEU A 182 -1.48 -4.09 -10.26
N SER A 183 -0.25 -4.56 -10.55
CA SER A 183 -0.04 -5.73 -11.40
C SER A 183 -0.72 -7.00 -10.87
N LEU A 184 -0.62 -7.24 -9.56
CA LEU A 184 -1.30 -8.37 -8.92
C LEU A 184 -2.83 -8.23 -8.96
N HIS A 185 -3.36 -7.02 -8.81
CA HIS A 185 -4.78 -6.74 -8.92
C HIS A 185 -5.30 -7.02 -10.34
N GLU A 186 -4.63 -6.50 -11.36
CA GLU A 186 -4.97 -6.73 -12.78
C GLU A 186 -4.97 -8.21 -13.14
N GLU A 187 -3.94 -8.94 -12.68
CA GLU A 187 -3.82 -10.37 -12.97
C GLU A 187 -4.88 -11.22 -12.27
N LEU A 188 -5.16 -10.93 -11.00
CA LEU A 188 -6.01 -11.78 -10.16
C LEU A 188 -7.48 -11.35 -10.16
N GLY A 189 -7.79 -10.11 -10.53
CA GLY A 189 -9.13 -9.54 -10.44
C GLY A 189 -9.70 -9.51 -9.02
N THR A 190 -8.82 -9.54 -8.00
CA THR A 190 -9.21 -9.60 -6.59
C THR A 190 -9.61 -8.21 -6.09
N THR A 191 -10.68 -8.10 -5.31
CA THR A 191 -11.06 -6.85 -4.68
C THR A 191 -10.02 -6.42 -3.65
N ILE A 192 -9.62 -5.15 -3.66
CA ILE A 192 -8.72 -4.58 -2.64
C ILE A 192 -9.47 -3.49 -1.87
N VAL A 193 -9.43 -3.55 -0.55
CA VAL A 193 -9.85 -2.43 0.31
C VAL A 193 -8.60 -1.88 0.99
N PHE A 194 -8.25 -0.66 0.62
CA PHE A 194 -7.01 -0.03 0.99
C PHE A 194 -7.26 1.18 1.88
N VAL A 195 -6.56 1.27 3.00
CA VAL A 195 -6.61 2.43 3.92
C VAL A 195 -5.30 3.18 3.83
N THR A 196 -5.38 4.49 3.63
CA THR A 196 -4.23 5.39 3.67
C THR A 196 -4.62 6.76 4.19
N HIS A 197 -3.64 7.52 4.65
CA HIS A 197 -3.75 8.97 4.86
C HIS A 197 -3.08 9.75 3.72
N ASN A 198 -2.46 9.06 2.75
CA ASN A 198 -1.75 9.67 1.62
C ASN A 198 -2.67 9.73 0.40
N MET A 199 -2.93 10.95 -0.06
CA MET A 199 -3.82 11.21 -1.18
C MET A 199 -3.24 10.76 -2.52
N GLU A 200 -1.93 10.89 -2.72
CA GLU A 200 -1.27 10.43 -3.96
C GLU A 200 -1.43 8.92 -4.15
N GLU A 201 -1.30 8.16 -3.05
CA GLU A 201 -1.56 6.72 -3.06
C GLU A 201 -3.02 6.41 -3.41
N ALA A 202 -3.96 7.16 -2.83
CA ALA A 202 -5.38 6.97 -3.10
C ALA A 202 -5.72 7.24 -4.57
N ILE A 203 -5.20 8.33 -5.14
CA ILE A 203 -5.41 8.70 -6.55
C ILE A 203 -4.75 7.70 -7.50
N LYS A 204 -3.51 7.27 -7.17
CA LYS A 204 -2.74 6.35 -8.03
C LYS A 204 -3.35 4.96 -8.09
N LEU A 205 -3.87 4.46 -6.97
CA LEU A 205 -4.27 3.06 -6.83
C LEU A 205 -5.78 2.85 -6.94
N GLY A 206 -6.60 3.82 -6.53
CA GLY A 206 -8.02 3.60 -6.32
C GLY A 206 -8.87 3.72 -7.58
N ASP A 207 -9.73 2.74 -7.83
CA ASP A 207 -10.84 2.90 -8.77
C ASP A 207 -11.93 3.83 -8.20
N ARG A 208 -12.14 3.72 -6.87
CA ARG A 208 -13.03 4.59 -6.11
C ARG A 208 -12.41 4.91 -4.75
N ILE A 209 -12.59 6.16 -4.35
CA ILE A 209 -12.05 6.70 -3.10
C ILE A 209 -13.21 7.20 -2.24
N ALA A 210 -13.28 6.75 -0.99
CA ALA A 210 -14.15 7.30 0.02
C ALA A 210 -13.35 8.18 0.97
N PHE A 211 -13.64 9.47 0.95
CA PHE A 211 -13.06 10.44 1.87
C PHE A 211 -13.82 10.41 3.19
N MET A 212 -13.12 10.05 4.27
CA MET A 212 -13.69 9.81 5.59
C MET A 212 -13.21 10.86 6.59
N LYS A 213 -14.16 11.44 7.34
CA LYS A 213 -13.89 12.41 8.41
C LYS A 213 -14.88 12.21 9.54
N ASP A 214 -14.40 12.27 10.78
CA ASP A 214 -15.23 12.22 12.01
C ASP A 214 -16.24 11.07 12.02
N GLY A 215 -15.86 9.92 11.48
CA GLY A 215 -16.69 8.70 11.44
C GLY A 215 -17.69 8.62 10.28
N GLU A 216 -17.71 9.60 9.38
CA GLU A 216 -18.64 9.69 8.25
C GLU A 216 -17.88 9.69 6.90
N ILE A 217 -18.56 9.22 5.85
CA ILE A 217 -18.08 9.40 4.46
C ILE A 217 -18.60 10.74 3.94
N ILE A 218 -17.67 11.68 3.73
CA ILE A 218 -18.00 13.00 3.19
C ILE A 218 -18.28 12.92 1.69
N GLN A 219 -17.45 12.18 0.95
CA GLN A 219 -17.60 11.96 -0.48
C GLN A 219 -17.03 10.59 -0.87
N CYS A 220 -17.63 9.94 -1.88
CA CYS A 220 -17.16 8.66 -2.39
C CYS A 220 -17.35 8.62 -3.91
N ASP A 221 -16.26 8.76 -4.66
CA ASP A 221 -16.28 8.87 -6.12
C ASP A 221 -14.99 8.29 -6.74
N THR A 222 -14.87 8.38 -8.09
CA THR A 222 -13.62 8.12 -8.78
C THR A 222 -12.59 9.23 -8.47
N PRO A 223 -11.28 8.96 -8.62
CA PRO A 223 -10.24 9.99 -8.43
C PRO A 223 -10.52 11.28 -9.21
N GLU A 224 -10.90 11.17 -10.49
CA GLU A 224 -11.18 12.33 -11.33
C GLU A 224 -12.34 13.16 -10.78
N GLN A 225 -13.42 12.52 -10.31
CA GLN A 225 -14.58 13.24 -9.76
C GLN A 225 -14.26 13.93 -8.46
N LEU A 226 -13.44 13.32 -7.61
CA LEU A 226 -12.99 13.96 -6.36
C LEU A 226 -12.14 15.20 -6.61
N LEU A 227 -11.29 15.17 -7.64
CA LEU A 227 -10.45 16.31 -8.04
C LEU A 227 -11.25 17.41 -8.74
N MET A 228 -12.15 17.05 -9.67
CA MET A 228 -12.90 18.03 -10.46
C MET A 228 -14.10 18.61 -9.72
N ASN A 229 -14.77 17.82 -8.89
CA ASN A 229 -16.02 18.16 -8.23
C ASN A 229 -15.98 17.84 -6.72
N PRO A 230 -15.05 18.44 -5.95
CA PRO A 230 -14.99 18.24 -4.50
C PRO A 230 -16.28 18.75 -3.85
N LYS A 231 -16.89 17.94 -2.97
CA LYS A 231 -18.19 18.22 -2.32
C LYS A 231 -18.17 19.50 -1.48
N ASN A 232 -17.03 19.84 -0.90
CA ASN A 232 -16.84 21.05 -0.09
C ASN A 232 -15.37 21.48 -0.08
N ASP A 233 -15.09 22.65 0.51
CA ASP A 233 -13.73 23.20 0.59
C ASP A 233 -12.80 22.33 1.43
N TYR A 234 -13.30 21.59 2.41
CA TYR A 234 -12.46 20.67 3.19
C TYR A 234 -11.94 19.51 2.34
N VAL A 235 -12.78 18.90 1.50
CA VAL A 235 -12.35 17.88 0.54
C VAL A 235 -11.38 18.52 -0.44
N ARG A 236 -11.71 19.70 -1.00
CA ARG A 236 -10.83 20.42 -1.91
C ARG A 236 -9.44 20.65 -1.31
N HIS A 237 -9.35 21.25 -0.12
CA HIS A 237 -8.07 21.52 0.53
C HIS A 237 -7.28 20.26 0.84
N PHE A 238 -7.95 19.16 1.19
CA PHE A 238 -7.27 17.89 1.45
C PHE A 238 -6.64 17.29 0.19
N PHE A 239 -7.21 17.59 -0.98
CA PHE A 239 -6.64 17.23 -2.29
C PHE A 239 -5.67 18.29 -2.80
N ASP A 240 -5.93 19.57 -2.49
CA ASP A 240 -5.14 20.73 -2.92
C ASP A 240 -4.06 21.09 -1.89
N GLU A 241 -4.07 20.50 -0.67
CA GLU A 241 -2.94 20.73 0.22
C GLU A 241 -1.69 20.38 -0.57
N PRO A 242 -0.95 21.40 -1.03
CA PRO A 242 0.38 21.12 -1.46
C PRO A 242 1.01 20.53 -0.21
N LYS A 243 1.39 19.28 -0.23
CA LYS A 243 2.52 18.92 0.60
C LYS A 243 3.52 20.03 0.28
N GLN A 244 3.95 20.76 1.31
CA GLN A 244 5.23 21.48 1.26
C GLN A 244 6.36 20.44 1.15
N THR A 245 6.21 19.50 0.28
CA THR A 245 7.31 18.82 -0.35
C THR A 245 7.76 19.82 -1.40
N LYS A 246 8.71 20.67 -1.04
CA LYS A 246 9.60 21.28 -2.00
C LYS A 246 9.75 20.25 -3.10
N GLU A 247 9.32 20.59 -4.31
CA GLU A 247 9.39 19.65 -5.44
C GLU A 247 10.87 19.50 -5.75
N TRP A 248 11.51 18.58 -5.00
CA TRP A 248 12.94 18.36 -5.10
C TRP A 248 13.31 17.96 -6.51
N ARG A 249 14.38 18.53 -7.01
CA ARG A 249 14.98 18.26 -8.31
C ARG A 249 16.38 17.68 -8.11
N VAL A 250 16.93 17.14 -9.17
CA VAL A 250 18.32 16.63 -9.16
C VAL A 250 19.30 17.71 -8.71
N GLU A 251 19.08 18.98 -9.09
CA GLU A 251 19.91 20.11 -8.67
C GLU A 251 19.98 20.27 -7.14
N ASP A 252 18.89 20.03 -6.42
CA ASP A 252 18.87 20.13 -4.96
C ASP A 252 19.80 19.11 -4.30
N LEU A 253 19.88 17.90 -4.84
CA LEU A 253 20.80 16.88 -4.36
C LEU A 253 22.25 17.25 -4.68
N VAL A 254 22.51 17.70 -5.90
CA VAL A 254 23.86 18.07 -6.35
C VAL A 254 24.41 19.25 -5.55
N VAL A 255 23.61 20.30 -5.36
CA VAL A 255 23.98 21.50 -4.60
C VAL A 255 24.30 21.16 -3.15
N ASN A 256 23.58 20.18 -2.57
CA ASN A 256 23.82 19.71 -1.19
C ASN A 256 24.87 18.59 -1.09
N GLY A 257 25.52 18.21 -2.19
CA GLY A 257 26.60 17.23 -2.20
C GLY A 257 26.16 15.76 -2.11
N TYR A 258 24.87 15.46 -2.36
CA TYR A 258 24.32 14.10 -2.31
C TYR A 258 24.35 13.44 -3.69
N PHE A 259 25.54 13.21 -4.22
CA PHE A 259 25.76 12.46 -5.46
C PHE A 259 27.15 11.82 -5.44
N LEU A 260 27.39 10.83 -6.30
CA LEU A 260 28.68 10.19 -6.48
C LEU A 260 29.42 10.86 -7.63
N ASN A 261 30.71 11.22 -7.42
CA ASN A 261 31.59 11.74 -8.47
C ASN A 261 31.98 10.69 -9.50
N GLU A 262 31.72 9.41 -9.21
CA GLU A 262 32.01 8.28 -10.09
C GLU A 262 30.79 7.91 -10.91
N ILE A 263 31.01 7.50 -12.16
CA ILE A 263 29.96 7.04 -13.06
C ILE A 263 30.17 5.54 -13.28
N PRO A 264 29.27 4.68 -12.77
CA PRO A 264 29.38 3.24 -13.00
C PRO A 264 29.32 2.89 -14.48
N GLU A 265 30.15 1.95 -14.94
CA GLU A 265 30.24 1.54 -16.36
C GLU A 265 28.91 1.00 -16.91
N ASN A 266 28.04 0.49 -16.06
CA ASN A 266 26.74 -0.06 -16.42
C ASN A 266 25.59 0.96 -16.33
N ALA A 267 25.82 2.20 -15.91
CA ALA A 267 24.80 3.25 -15.83
C ALA A 267 24.43 3.73 -17.25
N ARG A 268 23.19 3.44 -17.67
CA ARG A 268 22.69 3.76 -19.02
C ARG A 268 21.68 4.90 -19.04
N GLN A 269 21.02 5.18 -17.93
CA GLN A 269 20.01 6.23 -17.84
C GLN A 269 20.64 7.55 -17.41
N GLN A 270 20.12 8.64 -17.99
CA GLN A 270 20.64 9.98 -17.75
C GLN A 270 19.48 10.88 -17.28
N VAL A 271 19.78 11.78 -16.35
CA VAL A 271 18.86 12.82 -15.88
C VAL A 271 19.56 14.17 -15.89
N CYS A 272 18.78 15.23 -16.13
CA CYS A 272 19.25 16.61 -16.08
C CYS A 272 19.04 17.20 -14.69
N PHE A 273 19.63 18.36 -14.41
CA PHE A 273 19.51 19.09 -13.13
C PHE A 273 18.06 19.44 -12.79
N ASP A 274 17.28 19.81 -13.76
CA ASP A 274 15.87 20.19 -13.62
C ASP A 274 14.91 19.01 -13.53
N THR A 275 15.43 17.76 -13.63
CA THR A 275 14.59 16.55 -13.54
C THR A 275 13.96 16.43 -12.15
N PRO A 276 12.61 16.35 -12.07
CA PRO A 276 11.92 16.16 -10.81
C PRO A 276 12.27 14.83 -10.14
N MET A 277 12.39 14.81 -8.81
CA MET A 277 12.73 13.60 -8.05
C MET A 277 11.76 12.43 -8.27
N LYS A 278 10.49 12.70 -8.60
CA LYS A 278 9.51 11.67 -8.95
C LYS A 278 9.95 10.82 -10.15
N GLU A 279 10.55 11.44 -11.17
CA GLU A 279 11.10 10.75 -12.33
C GLU A 279 12.35 9.95 -11.95
N VAL A 280 13.21 10.53 -11.12
CA VAL A 280 14.42 9.87 -10.59
C VAL A 280 14.05 8.60 -9.81
N TYR A 281 13.02 8.65 -8.96
CA TYR A 281 12.52 7.48 -8.23
C TYR A 281 12.03 6.37 -9.16
N SER A 282 11.29 6.74 -10.21
CA SER A 282 10.81 5.77 -11.20
C SER A 282 11.96 5.08 -11.93
N LEU A 283 13.01 5.82 -12.26
CA LEU A 283 14.19 5.26 -12.91
C LEU A 283 15.00 4.37 -11.97
N LEU A 284 15.21 4.78 -10.71
CA LEU A 284 15.96 3.98 -9.72
C LEU A 284 15.20 2.75 -9.22
N SER A 285 13.90 2.65 -9.45
CA SER A 285 13.16 1.41 -9.21
C SER A 285 13.53 0.29 -10.20
N VAL A 286 14.07 0.67 -11.37
CA VAL A 286 14.45 -0.25 -12.46
C VAL A 286 15.97 -0.36 -12.61
N TYR A 287 16.69 0.73 -12.39
CA TYR A 287 18.13 0.82 -12.61
C TYR A 287 18.88 1.06 -11.31
N PRO A 288 20.03 0.40 -11.07
CA PRO A 288 20.77 0.55 -9.80
C PRO A 288 21.44 1.91 -9.65
N SER A 289 21.67 2.61 -10.76
CA SER A 289 22.29 3.95 -10.79
C SER A 289 21.88 4.73 -12.03
N ILE A 290 21.90 6.07 -11.92
CA ILE A 290 21.53 7.03 -12.96
C ILE A 290 22.63 8.07 -13.07
N VAL A 291 22.99 8.45 -14.30
CA VAL A 291 24.00 9.47 -14.57
C VAL A 291 23.37 10.86 -14.54
N ILE A 292 24.01 11.80 -13.84
CA ILE A 292 23.64 13.20 -13.84
C ILE A 292 24.36 13.92 -14.96
N VAL A 293 23.61 14.63 -15.80
CA VAL A 293 24.14 15.40 -16.95
C VAL A 293 23.82 16.87 -16.79
N GLU A 294 24.87 17.72 -16.91
CA GLU A 294 24.74 19.16 -17.02
C GLU A 294 25.42 19.64 -18.32
N LYS A 295 24.70 20.42 -19.14
CA LYS A 295 25.22 20.98 -20.41
C LYS A 295 25.96 19.95 -21.27
N GLN A 296 25.38 18.75 -21.40
CA GLN A 296 25.95 17.58 -22.16
C GLN A 296 27.22 16.98 -21.55
N ARG A 297 27.56 17.29 -20.32
CA ARG A 297 28.66 16.64 -19.60
C ARG A 297 28.11 15.83 -18.42
N SER A 298 28.57 14.61 -18.29
CA SER A 298 28.29 13.79 -17.12
C SER A 298 29.12 14.31 -15.95
N ILE A 299 28.43 14.65 -14.82
CA ILE A 299 29.08 15.21 -13.64
C ILE A 299 29.15 14.22 -12.47
N GLY A 300 28.38 13.14 -12.53
CA GLY A 300 28.35 12.13 -11.48
C GLY A 300 27.17 11.17 -11.65
N SER A 301 26.85 10.45 -10.59
CA SER A 301 25.73 9.52 -10.59
C SER A 301 24.92 9.58 -9.30
N LEU A 302 23.67 9.12 -9.37
CA LEU A 302 22.76 8.93 -8.24
C LEU A 302 22.46 7.45 -8.07
N THR A 303 22.42 7.01 -6.83
CA THR A 303 21.82 5.74 -6.41
C THR A 303 20.76 6.00 -5.35
N SER A 304 20.02 4.98 -4.98
CA SER A 304 19.02 5.08 -3.90
C SER A 304 19.65 5.56 -2.59
N LYS A 305 20.92 5.26 -2.34
CA LYS A 305 21.62 5.60 -1.10
C LYS A 305 21.81 7.11 -0.92
N GLU A 306 22.23 7.83 -1.97
CA GLU A 306 22.42 9.28 -1.94
C GLU A 306 21.09 10.00 -1.73
N ILE A 307 20.04 9.49 -2.36
CA ILE A 307 18.68 10.03 -2.19
C ILE A 307 18.20 9.83 -0.75
N PHE A 308 18.39 8.65 -0.16
CA PHE A 308 18.03 8.40 1.23
C PHE A 308 18.75 9.33 2.19
N ALA A 309 20.07 9.48 2.01
CA ALA A 309 20.87 10.36 2.85
C ALA A 309 20.36 11.82 2.79
N PHE A 310 19.94 12.29 1.61
CA PHE A 310 19.37 13.62 1.43
C PHE A 310 18.01 13.77 2.15
N LEU A 311 17.09 12.84 1.93
CA LEU A 311 15.74 12.88 2.51
C LEU A 311 15.76 12.78 4.04
N SER A 312 16.60 11.90 4.62
CA SER A 312 16.72 11.74 6.07
C SER A 312 17.17 13.02 6.75
N ARG A 313 18.08 13.79 6.15
CA ARG A 313 18.53 15.07 6.70
C ARG A 313 17.43 16.14 6.67
N GLU A 314 16.63 16.17 5.61
CA GLU A 314 15.55 17.15 5.49
C GLU A 314 14.38 16.87 6.46
N GLU A 315 14.11 15.58 6.77
CA GLU A 315 13.14 15.21 7.79
C GLU A 315 13.60 15.65 9.19
N GLU A 316 14.87 15.47 9.55
CA GLU A 316 15.43 15.93 10.83
C GLU A 316 15.44 17.47 10.94
N GLY A 317 15.55 18.18 9.83
CA GLY A 317 15.51 19.66 9.78
C GLY A 317 14.11 20.24 10.01
N ASN A 318 13.05 19.49 9.66
CA ASN A 318 11.66 19.94 9.82
C ASN A 318 11.04 19.61 11.20
N GLU A 319 11.64 18.74 12.01
CA GLU A 319 11.17 18.45 13.38
C GLU A 319 11.63 19.49 14.41
N ASN A 320 12.49 20.43 14.04
CA ASN A 320 13.06 21.46 14.92
C ASN A 320 12.52 22.89 14.69
N ILE A 321 11.37 23.03 14.02
CA ILE A 321 10.65 24.32 13.87
C ILE A 321 9.23 24.16 14.48
#